data_6012c0b3756b579c0566db2c831501fe
#
_entry.id   6012c0b3756b579c0566db2c831501fe
#
_cell.length_a   1.000
_cell.length_b   1.000
_cell.length_c   1.000
_cell.angle_alpha   90.00
_cell.angle_beta   90.00
_cell.angle_gamma   90.00
#
_symmetry.space_group_name_H-M   'P 1'
#
loop_
_entity.id
_entity.type
_entity.pdbx_description
1 polymer ?
#
loop_
_entity_poly.entity_id
_entity_poly.type
_entity_poly.pdbx_seq_one_letter_code
_entity_poly.pdbx_strand_id
1 'polypeptide(L)'
;MRVRRRFDFEAAHRLPGHPGKCRDLHGHSYVLTVTVERAVEAHSGMAIDFGDLKRVVSSEVVEPLDHKYINDILDNPTAEVMAVWIWSRLAAVLPGLDEIELHETARCSVVYRGE
;
A
#
# COMPACT_ATOMS: atom_id res chain seq x y z
N MET A 1 -17.51 10.58 4.36
CA MET A 1 -17.63 9.11 4.18
C MET A 1 -16.28 8.53 3.86
N ARG A 2 -15.86 7.52 4.59
CA ARG A 2 -14.62 6.78 4.31
C ARG A 2 -14.94 5.47 3.63
N VAL A 3 -14.24 5.20 2.54
CA VAL A 3 -14.38 3.96 1.77
C VAL A 3 -13.04 3.25 1.80
N ARG A 4 -13.06 1.96 2.09
CA ARG A 4 -11.86 1.14 2.21
C ARG A 4 -11.91 -0.04 1.26
N ARG A 5 -10.72 -0.40 0.73
CA ARG A 5 -10.55 -1.66 0.01
C ARG A 5 -9.21 -2.28 0.38
N ARG A 6 -9.20 -3.61 0.49
CA ARG A 6 -8.00 -4.40 0.78
C ARG A 6 -7.43 -4.98 -0.50
N PHE A 7 -6.11 -5.04 -0.55
CA PHE A 7 -5.34 -5.58 -1.66
C PHE A 7 -4.27 -6.50 -1.12
N ASP A 8 -3.98 -7.57 -1.86
CA ASP A 8 -2.95 -8.52 -1.50
C ASP A 8 -1.84 -8.48 -2.55
N PHE A 9 -0.60 -8.64 -2.13
CA PHE A 9 0.49 -8.89 -3.03
C PHE A 9 1.60 -9.68 -2.34
N GLU A 10 2.29 -10.50 -3.13
CA GLU A 10 3.42 -11.30 -2.66
C GLU A 10 4.70 -10.64 -3.13
N ALA A 11 5.62 -10.39 -2.22
CA ALA A 11 6.88 -9.75 -2.59
C ALA A 11 8.01 -10.17 -1.68
N ALA A 12 9.23 -10.08 -2.20
CA ALA A 12 10.44 -10.41 -1.47
C ALA A 12 11.26 -9.16 -1.22
N HIS A 13 11.98 -9.15 -0.12
CA HIS A 13 12.89 -8.07 0.21
C HIS A 13 14.03 -8.57 1.10
N ARG A 14 15.03 -7.72 1.25
CA ARG A 14 16.05 -7.81 2.28
C ARG A 14 16.22 -6.45 2.92
N LEU A 15 16.56 -6.46 4.21
CA LEU A 15 16.80 -5.22 4.97
C LEU A 15 18.31 -5.13 5.27
N PRO A 16 19.11 -4.48 4.42
CA PRO A 16 20.57 -4.54 4.53
C PRO A 16 21.14 -4.04 5.87
N GLY A 17 20.45 -3.11 6.52
CA GLY A 17 20.86 -2.57 7.81
C GLY A 17 20.35 -3.36 9.01
N HIS A 18 19.57 -4.42 8.82
CA HIS A 18 18.98 -5.16 9.92
C HIS A 18 20.03 -6.10 10.59
N PRO A 19 20.07 -6.15 11.94
CA PRO A 19 21.06 -6.99 12.63
C PRO A 19 20.69 -8.48 12.68
N GLY A 20 19.44 -8.85 12.37
CA GLY A 20 18.93 -10.22 12.43
C GLY A 20 18.66 -10.84 11.07
N LYS A 21 17.75 -11.83 11.05
CA LYS A 21 17.40 -12.61 9.86
C LYS A 21 16.82 -11.78 8.70
N CYS A 22 16.20 -10.65 9.01
CA CYS A 22 15.61 -9.78 7.99
C CYS A 22 16.64 -9.17 7.04
N ARG A 23 17.92 -9.23 7.38
CA ARG A 23 19.01 -8.83 6.49
C ARG A 23 19.09 -9.75 5.27
N ASP A 24 18.68 -11.00 5.40
CA ASP A 24 18.72 -11.97 4.31
C ASP A 24 17.43 -11.91 3.49
N LEU A 25 17.50 -12.38 2.25
CA LEU A 25 16.34 -12.42 1.37
C LEU A 25 15.22 -13.27 1.96
N HIS A 26 14.02 -12.70 2.03
CA HIS A 26 12.82 -13.39 2.47
C HIS A 26 11.59 -12.74 1.82
N GLY A 27 10.43 -13.38 1.95
CA GLY A 27 9.20 -12.88 1.36
C GLY A 27 8.06 -12.80 2.35
N HIS A 28 7.07 -12.00 1.99
CA HIS A 28 5.84 -11.83 2.77
C HIS A 28 4.61 -11.80 1.86
N SER A 29 3.48 -12.19 2.44
CA SER A 29 2.16 -11.94 1.88
C SER A 29 1.67 -10.62 2.46
N TYR A 30 1.88 -9.54 1.72
CA TYR A 30 1.47 -8.21 2.15
C TYR A 30 -0.02 -8.00 1.98
N VAL A 31 -0.62 -7.26 2.91
CA VAL A 31 -2.01 -6.81 2.79
C VAL A 31 -2.03 -5.30 2.93
N LEU A 32 -2.54 -4.63 1.91
CA LEU A 32 -2.67 -3.17 1.89
C LEU A 32 -4.14 -2.80 1.99
N THR A 33 -4.49 -1.96 2.96
CA THR A 33 -5.81 -1.36 3.04
C THR A 33 -5.69 0.11 2.68
N VAL A 34 -6.45 0.54 1.68
CA VAL A 34 -6.48 1.93 1.22
C VAL A 34 -7.81 2.55 1.62
N THR A 35 -7.76 3.68 2.29
CA THR A 35 -8.94 4.44 2.73
C THR A 35 -8.98 5.78 2.01
N VAL A 36 -10.12 6.09 1.42
CA VAL A 36 -10.41 7.35 0.75
C VAL A 36 -11.56 8.03 1.48
N GLU A 37 -11.44 9.31 1.74
CA GLU A 37 -12.52 10.11 2.33
C GLU A 37 -13.02 11.11 1.31
N ARG A 38 -14.30 11.00 0.98
CA ARG A 38 -15.00 11.89 0.04
C ARG A 38 -16.44 12.04 0.45
N ALA A 39 -17.07 13.13 0.02
CA ALA A 39 -18.53 13.28 0.12
C ALA A 39 -19.22 12.26 -0.80
N VAL A 40 -20.38 11.78 -0.40
CA VAL A 40 -21.22 10.93 -1.23
C VAL A 40 -21.80 11.79 -2.34
N GLU A 41 -21.58 11.40 -3.59
CA GLU A 41 -22.13 12.12 -4.75
C GLU A 41 -23.61 11.77 -4.86
N ALA A 42 -24.45 12.81 -5.01
CA ALA A 42 -25.91 12.65 -4.89
C ALA A 42 -26.52 11.77 -5.98
N HIS A 43 -25.98 11.84 -7.20
CA HIS A 43 -26.53 11.10 -8.33
C HIS A 43 -26.17 9.62 -8.27
N SER A 44 -24.91 9.31 -8.06
CA SER A 44 -24.43 7.92 -8.01
C SER A 44 -24.67 7.25 -6.67
N GLY A 45 -24.75 8.03 -5.59
CA GLY A 45 -24.82 7.50 -4.23
C GLY A 45 -23.48 6.96 -3.73
N MET A 46 -22.36 7.32 -4.36
CA MET A 46 -21.04 6.81 -4.04
C MET A 46 -20.07 7.93 -3.68
N ALA A 47 -19.21 7.66 -2.72
CA ALA A 47 -18.05 8.50 -2.44
C ALA A 47 -16.94 8.21 -3.47
N ILE A 48 -16.77 6.92 -3.78
CA ILE A 48 -15.91 6.42 -4.86
C ILE A 48 -16.42 5.03 -5.24
N ASP A 49 -16.34 4.70 -6.51
CA ASP A 49 -16.66 3.35 -6.98
C ASP A 49 -15.54 2.39 -6.55
N PHE A 50 -15.92 1.22 -5.97
CA PHE A 50 -14.94 0.22 -5.55
C PHE A 50 -14.07 -0.28 -6.71
N GLY A 51 -14.62 -0.37 -7.91
CA GLY A 51 -13.88 -0.78 -9.11
C GLY A 51 -12.86 0.26 -9.54
N ASP A 52 -13.17 1.54 -9.43
CA ASP A 52 -12.24 2.62 -9.73
C ASP A 52 -11.08 2.61 -8.72
N LEU A 53 -11.39 2.43 -7.45
CA LEU A 53 -10.37 2.31 -6.40
C LEU A 53 -9.44 1.12 -6.69
N LYS A 54 -10.00 -0.02 -7.06
CA LYS A 54 -9.23 -1.20 -7.44
C LYS A 54 -8.31 -0.92 -8.62
N ARG A 55 -8.82 -0.29 -9.66
CA ARG A 55 -8.06 0.00 -10.88
C ARG A 55 -6.84 0.88 -10.58
N VAL A 56 -7.04 1.95 -9.81
CA VAL A 56 -5.97 2.88 -9.47
C VAL A 56 -4.90 2.21 -8.60
N VAL A 57 -5.31 1.55 -7.53
CA VAL A 57 -4.36 0.92 -6.61
C VAL A 57 -3.62 -0.24 -7.27
N SER A 58 -4.32 -1.03 -8.09
CA SER A 58 -3.67 -2.13 -8.81
C SER A 58 -2.59 -1.62 -9.76
N SER A 59 -2.90 -0.57 -10.53
CA SER A 59 -1.94 0.01 -11.48
C SER A 59 -0.75 0.66 -10.78
N GLU A 60 -0.99 1.43 -9.72
CA GLU A 60 0.04 2.24 -9.08
C GLU A 60 0.88 1.47 -8.06
N VAL A 61 0.32 0.46 -7.44
CA VAL A 61 0.97 -0.21 -6.30
C VAL A 61 1.11 -1.71 -6.49
N VAL A 62 0.00 -2.42 -6.75
CA VAL A 62 0.02 -3.88 -6.77
C VAL A 62 0.89 -4.41 -7.91
N GLU A 63 0.66 -3.96 -9.11
CA GLU A 63 1.42 -4.41 -10.28
C GLU A 63 2.93 -4.16 -10.16
N PRO A 64 3.40 -2.98 -9.69
CA PRO A 64 4.82 -2.75 -9.50
C PRO A 64 5.47 -3.61 -8.41
N LEU A 65 4.71 -4.07 -7.41
CA LEU A 65 5.26 -4.79 -6.25
C LEU A 65 5.01 -6.29 -6.27
N ASP A 66 3.89 -6.73 -6.85
CA ASP A 66 3.48 -8.13 -6.77
C ASP A 66 4.44 -9.05 -7.52
N HIS A 67 4.90 -10.10 -6.85
CA HIS A 67 5.89 -11.06 -7.36
C HIS A 67 7.21 -10.39 -7.76
N LYS A 68 7.59 -9.32 -7.04
CA LYS A 68 8.82 -8.57 -7.30
C LYS A 68 9.77 -8.63 -6.12
N TYR A 69 11.02 -8.32 -6.41
CA TYR A 69 12.04 -8.05 -5.41
C TYR A 69 12.03 -6.55 -5.14
N ILE A 70 11.56 -6.15 -3.97
CA ILE A 70 11.29 -4.74 -3.67
C ILE A 70 12.58 -3.91 -3.64
N ASN A 71 13.71 -4.54 -3.33
CA ASN A 71 15.01 -3.84 -3.33
C ASN A 71 15.44 -3.33 -4.71
N ASP A 72 14.79 -3.78 -5.79
CA ASP A 72 14.99 -3.19 -7.11
C ASP A 72 14.37 -1.80 -7.22
N ILE A 73 13.44 -1.46 -6.33
CA ILE A 73 12.72 -0.18 -6.32
C ILE A 73 13.18 0.70 -5.15
N LEU A 74 13.37 0.11 -3.97
CA LEU A 74 13.72 0.81 -2.73
C LEU A 74 14.96 0.17 -2.11
N ASP A 75 15.90 1.00 -1.67
CA ASP A 75 17.16 0.50 -1.11
C ASP A 75 16.98 -0.22 0.22
N ASN A 76 16.06 0.27 1.05
CA ASN A 76 15.79 -0.31 2.36
C ASN A 76 14.29 -0.45 2.56
N PRO A 77 13.65 -1.48 1.97
CA PRO A 77 12.18 -1.59 1.92
C PRO A 77 11.58 -2.15 3.21
N THR A 78 11.74 -1.42 4.31
CA THR A 78 10.96 -1.66 5.52
C THR A 78 9.49 -1.38 5.23
N ALA A 79 8.58 -1.89 6.07
CA ALA A 79 7.16 -1.59 5.92
C ALA A 79 6.91 -0.07 5.96
N GLU A 80 7.66 0.66 6.80
CA GLU A 80 7.56 2.12 6.90
C GLU A 80 7.98 2.82 5.60
N VAL A 81 9.11 2.45 5.03
CA VAL A 81 9.60 3.03 3.77
C VAL A 81 8.66 2.69 2.62
N MET A 82 8.17 1.46 2.59
CA MET A 82 7.18 1.03 1.59
C MET A 82 5.89 1.84 1.71
N ALA A 83 5.41 2.09 2.93
CA ALA A 83 4.19 2.86 3.15
C ALA A 83 4.32 4.28 2.61
N VAL A 84 5.44 4.94 2.83
CA VAL A 84 5.70 6.28 2.28
C VAL A 84 5.71 6.26 0.75
N TRP A 85 6.37 5.27 0.16
CA TRP A 85 6.41 5.12 -1.30
C TRP A 85 5.00 4.89 -1.88
N ILE A 86 4.22 3.98 -1.26
CA ILE A 86 2.84 3.70 -1.67
C ILE A 86 1.98 4.96 -1.59
N TRP A 87 2.09 5.69 -0.48
CA TRP A 87 1.35 6.94 -0.29
C TRP A 87 1.67 7.94 -1.40
N SER A 88 2.93 8.14 -1.70
CA SER A 88 3.36 9.11 -2.73
C SER A 88 2.76 8.79 -4.09
N ARG A 89 2.72 7.52 -4.45
CA ARG A 89 2.14 7.11 -5.74
C ARG A 89 0.63 7.31 -5.78
N LEU A 90 -0.06 6.95 -4.69
CA LEU A 90 -1.51 7.07 -4.64
C LEU A 90 -1.98 8.52 -4.49
N ALA A 91 -1.29 9.32 -3.69
CA ALA A 91 -1.68 10.72 -3.46
C ALA A 91 -1.66 11.55 -4.74
N ALA A 92 -0.81 11.19 -5.69
CA ALA A 92 -0.71 11.89 -6.97
C ALA A 92 -1.94 11.69 -7.87
N VAL A 93 -2.68 10.58 -7.69
CA VAL A 93 -3.74 10.17 -8.62
C VAL A 93 -5.07 9.85 -7.94
N LEU A 94 -5.13 9.88 -6.61
CA LEU A 94 -6.31 9.47 -5.85
C LEU A 94 -6.73 10.59 -4.89
N PRO A 95 -7.53 11.56 -5.38
CA PRO A 95 -8.03 12.63 -4.52
C PRO A 95 -8.82 12.08 -3.34
N GLY A 96 -8.58 12.65 -2.15
CA GLY A 96 -9.25 12.19 -0.94
C GLY A 96 -8.57 11.03 -0.25
N LEU A 97 -7.38 10.63 -0.69
CA LEU A 97 -6.61 9.61 0.02
C LEU A 97 -6.45 10.03 1.48
N ASP A 98 -6.90 9.17 2.40
CA ASP A 98 -6.95 9.51 3.83
C ASP A 98 -5.97 8.71 4.66
N GLU A 99 -5.87 7.41 4.38
CA GLU A 99 -5.05 6.50 5.18
C GLU A 99 -4.67 5.28 4.37
N ILE A 100 -3.48 4.77 4.61
CA ILE A 100 -3.11 3.42 4.18
C ILE A 100 -2.64 2.63 5.39
N GLU A 101 -2.92 1.34 5.38
CA GLU A 101 -2.37 0.39 6.34
C GLU A 101 -1.70 -0.74 5.57
N LEU A 102 -0.42 -0.96 5.83
CA LEU A 102 0.36 -2.02 5.20
C LEU A 102 0.72 -3.07 6.24
N HIS A 103 0.15 -4.26 6.09
CA HIS A 103 0.52 -5.43 6.86
C HIS A 103 1.66 -6.16 6.15
N GLU A 104 2.78 -6.30 6.83
CA GLU A 104 3.87 -7.17 6.40
C GLU A 104 3.57 -8.61 6.76
N THR A 105 3.00 -8.81 7.94
CA THR A 105 2.47 -10.10 8.42
C THR A 105 1.06 -9.89 8.94
N ALA A 106 0.37 -10.97 9.29
CA ALA A 106 -0.96 -10.88 9.87
C ALA A 106 -1.00 -10.08 11.19
N ARG A 107 0.15 -9.98 11.87
CA ARG A 107 0.24 -9.37 13.21
C ARG A 107 0.92 -8.02 13.24
N CYS A 108 1.60 -7.64 12.18
CA CYS A 108 2.43 -6.42 12.17
C CYS A 108 2.07 -5.55 10.98
N SER A 109 1.72 -4.32 11.26
CA SER A 109 1.37 -3.35 10.22
C SER A 109 1.88 -1.96 10.56
N VAL A 110 1.92 -1.12 9.55
CA VAL A 110 2.15 0.31 9.71
C VAL A 110 0.95 1.05 9.13
N VAL A 111 0.60 2.18 9.74
CA VAL A 111 -0.47 3.06 9.28
C VAL A 111 0.15 4.40 8.94
N TYR A 112 -0.17 4.93 7.77
CA TYR A 112 0.40 6.19 7.30
C TYR A 112 -0.68 7.06 6.69
N ARG A 113 -0.62 8.36 7.00
CA ARG A 113 -1.61 9.36 6.56
C ARG A 113 -0.94 10.55 5.87
N GLY A 114 0.27 10.39 5.37
CA GLY A 114 0.98 11.43 4.64
C GLY A 114 1.70 12.46 5.53
N GLU A 115 1.87 12.16 6.80
CA GLU A 115 2.56 13.03 7.76
C GLU A 115 4.09 13.01 7.65
#